data_d180d14f4298f2f6013f7a4b68200207
#
_entry.id   d180d14f4298f2f6013f7a4b68200207
#
_cell.length_a   1.000
_cell.length_b   1.000
_cell.length_c   1.000
_cell.angle_alpha   90.00
_cell.angle_beta   90.00
_cell.angle_gamma   90.00
#
_symmetry.space_group_name_H-M   'P 1'
#
loop_
_entity.id
_entity.type
_entity.pdbx_description
1 polymer ?
#
loop_
_entity_poly.entity_id
_entity_poly.type
_entity_poly.pdbx_seq_one_letter_code
_entity_poly.pdbx_strand_id
1 'polypeptide(L)'
;THDHPEQHWIRYRHLAHPWKRRGPDAHDPTPPTDIAQLAQQKPLPIDNFLGYNAGRDADNIRAWRDTSQDRLWVGDLFLEAEVQFASSETEVVFELSRGVNRFQAQFTPGRVTLRRIGKGAEEFGTPSRPCRIQAGQRHHLRFANVDARLWVWIDGRRVDFGPEANYLPMEPGPEDQADPEGWVYANDVERPASIGVKGKATVRHLVLSRDIYYTSARLPPDFSQPDVYYVQPGHYLCLGDNSAQSS
;
A
#
# COMPACT_ATOMS: atom_id res chain seq x y z
N THR A 1 -10.54 -2.42 17.26
CA THR A 1 -11.56 -2.53 16.22
C THR A 1 -12.66 -1.53 16.52
N HIS A 2 -12.60 -0.34 15.96
CA HIS A 2 -13.67 0.63 16.05
C HIS A 2 -14.37 0.70 14.69
N ASP A 3 -14.92 -0.42 14.25
CA ASP A 3 -15.86 -0.41 13.14
C ASP A 3 -17.16 0.19 13.67
N HIS A 4 -17.49 1.37 13.22
CA HIS A 4 -18.78 1.97 13.52
C HIS A 4 -19.86 1.03 12.96
N PRO A 5 -20.89 0.63 13.72
CA PRO A 5 -21.86 -0.39 13.31
C PRO A 5 -22.60 -0.06 12.00
N GLU A 6 -22.58 1.21 11.57
CA GLU A 6 -23.20 1.70 10.32
C GLU A 6 -22.21 1.82 9.15
N GLN A 7 -20.95 1.43 9.30
CA GLN A 7 -19.93 1.56 8.27
C GLN A 7 -19.69 0.23 7.55
N HIS A 8 -19.84 0.22 6.23
CA HIS A 8 -19.59 -0.94 5.37
C HIS A 8 -18.20 -0.86 4.79
N TRP A 9 -17.45 -1.99 4.83
CA TRP A 9 -16.07 -2.06 4.40
C TRP A 9 -15.88 -3.03 3.23
N ILE A 10 -15.10 -2.60 2.23
CA ILE A 10 -14.47 -3.44 1.23
C ILE A 10 -12.99 -3.50 1.58
N ARG A 11 -12.42 -4.70 1.72
CA ARG A 11 -11.02 -4.93 2.09
C ARG A 11 -10.29 -5.66 0.99
N TYR A 12 -9.12 -5.16 0.64
CA TYR A 12 -8.23 -5.82 -0.29
C TYR A 12 -7.55 -7.00 0.42
N ARG A 13 -7.43 -8.11 -0.29
CA ARG A 13 -6.64 -9.28 0.11
C ARG A 13 -5.64 -9.57 -1.00
N HIS A 14 -4.36 -9.48 -0.68
CA HIS A 14 -3.32 -9.85 -1.63
C HIS A 14 -3.17 -11.36 -1.64
N LEU A 15 -3.41 -11.98 -2.79
CA LEU A 15 -3.34 -13.42 -2.98
C LEU A 15 -2.17 -13.73 -3.92
N ALA A 16 -1.55 -14.91 -3.73
CA ALA A 16 -0.49 -15.35 -4.61
C ALA A 16 -0.97 -15.40 -6.06
N HIS A 17 -0.25 -14.74 -6.95
CA HIS A 17 -0.57 -14.83 -8.37
C HIS A 17 -0.31 -16.27 -8.89
N PRO A 18 -1.17 -16.84 -9.71
CA PRO A 18 -1.02 -18.22 -10.21
C PRO A 18 0.30 -18.51 -10.92
N TRP A 19 0.92 -17.52 -11.58
CA TRP A 19 2.22 -17.72 -12.25
C TRP A 19 3.39 -17.98 -11.29
N LYS A 20 3.29 -17.56 -10.03
CA LYS A 20 4.27 -17.95 -8.98
C LYS A 20 4.31 -19.46 -8.71
N ARG A 21 3.28 -20.19 -9.14
CA ARG A 21 3.18 -21.65 -8.95
C ARG A 21 3.61 -22.47 -10.16
N ARG A 22 3.88 -21.84 -11.30
CA ARG A 22 4.21 -22.55 -12.55
C ARG A 22 5.63 -22.21 -12.97
N GLY A 23 6.33 -23.23 -13.49
CA GLY A 23 7.65 -23.08 -14.08
C GLY A 23 7.65 -22.17 -15.31
N PRO A 24 8.83 -21.94 -15.93
CA PRO A 24 9.01 -20.98 -17.01
C PRO A 24 8.15 -21.24 -18.27
N ASP A 25 7.53 -22.42 -18.40
CA ASP A 25 6.75 -22.83 -19.57
C ASP A 25 5.25 -22.53 -19.45
N ALA A 26 4.81 -21.84 -18.41
CA ALA A 26 3.38 -21.60 -18.21
C ALA A 26 2.94 -20.28 -18.87
N HIS A 27 2.45 -20.39 -20.09
CA HIS A 27 1.74 -19.32 -20.75
C HIS A 27 0.40 -19.04 -20.03
N ASP A 28 0.21 -17.75 -19.73
CA ASP A 28 -1.00 -17.06 -19.30
C ASP A 28 -1.91 -17.80 -18.29
N PRO A 29 -1.74 -17.55 -16.99
CA PRO A 29 -2.64 -18.11 -16.01
C PRO A 29 -3.99 -17.37 -16.07
N THR A 30 -5.01 -18.02 -16.50
CA THR A 30 -6.38 -17.55 -16.28
C THR A 30 -6.56 -17.34 -14.77
N PRO A 31 -6.86 -16.12 -14.30
CA PRO A 31 -7.12 -15.90 -12.88
C PRO A 31 -8.25 -16.84 -12.45
N PRO A 32 -8.17 -17.40 -11.22
CA PRO A 32 -9.25 -18.24 -10.72
C PRO A 32 -10.54 -17.43 -10.71
N THR A 33 -11.53 -17.92 -11.43
CA THR A 33 -12.85 -17.27 -11.56
C THR A 33 -13.77 -17.62 -10.38
N ASP A 34 -13.41 -18.63 -9.60
CA ASP A 34 -14.21 -19.07 -8.45
C ASP A 34 -13.84 -18.25 -7.20
N ILE A 35 -14.75 -17.34 -6.82
CA ILE A 35 -14.64 -16.51 -5.61
C ILE A 35 -14.53 -17.36 -4.34
N ALA A 36 -15.17 -18.52 -4.29
CA ALA A 36 -15.11 -19.41 -3.13
C ALA A 36 -13.71 -20.01 -2.94
N GLN A 37 -13.03 -20.36 -4.03
CA GLN A 37 -11.64 -20.82 -3.98
C GLN A 37 -10.68 -19.68 -3.60
N LEU A 38 -10.90 -18.47 -4.11
CA LEU A 38 -10.12 -17.29 -3.73
C LEU A 38 -10.30 -16.96 -2.22
N ALA A 39 -11.50 -17.10 -1.70
CA ALA A 39 -11.77 -16.83 -0.30
C ALA A 39 -11.01 -17.77 0.66
N GLN A 40 -10.69 -18.98 0.22
CA GLN A 40 -9.97 -20.00 1.01
C GLN A 40 -8.44 -19.82 0.94
N GLN A 41 -7.91 -19.00 0.02
CA GLN A 41 -6.47 -18.78 -0.06
C GLN A 41 -5.99 -17.93 1.11
N LYS A 42 -4.83 -18.29 1.67
CA LYS A 42 -4.16 -17.48 2.68
C LYS A 42 -3.64 -16.19 2.03
N PRO A 43 -3.97 -15.01 2.56
CA PRO A 43 -3.42 -13.77 2.05
C PRO A 43 -1.92 -13.70 2.30
N LEU A 44 -1.22 -12.96 1.45
CA LEU A 44 0.21 -12.71 1.51
C LEU A 44 0.47 -11.20 1.66
N PRO A 45 1.61 -10.79 2.15
CA PRO A 45 2.03 -9.40 2.09
C PRO A 45 2.21 -8.95 0.64
N ILE A 46 1.98 -7.68 0.38
CA ILE A 46 2.33 -7.06 -0.90
C ILE A 46 3.86 -6.97 -0.95
N ASP A 47 4.48 -7.58 -1.94
CA ASP A 47 5.92 -7.67 -2.09
C ASP A 47 6.46 -6.91 -3.31
N ASN A 48 7.75 -6.58 -3.29
CA ASN A 48 8.46 -5.89 -4.36
C ASN A 48 9.11 -6.88 -5.34
N PHE A 49 8.36 -7.84 -5.84
CA PHE A 49 8.88 -8.92 -6.70
C PHE A 49 9.49 -8.45 -8.04
N LEU A 50 9.26 -7.20 -8.43
CA LEU A 50 9.87 -6.55 -9.60
C LEU A 50 10.89 -5.47 -9.20
N GLY A 51 11.29 -5.41 -7.93
CA GLY A 51 12.27 -4.44 -7.47
C GLY A 51 13.65 -4.69 -8.06
N TYR A 52 14.41 -3.61 -8.31
CA TYR A 52 15.77 -3.69 -8.82
C TYR A 52 16.65 -4.47 -7.84
N ASN A 53 17.39 -5.45 -8.35
CA ASN A 53 18.16 -6.39 -7.52
C ASN A 53 17.37 -7.13 -6.45
N ALA A 54 16.05 -7.15 -6.56
CA ALA A 54 15.20 -7.94 -5.68
C ALA A 54 15.33 -9.45 -5.91
N GLY A 55 16.04 -9.88 -6.96
CA GLY A 55 16.31 -11.26 -7.30
C GLY A 55 17.78 -11.49 -7.55
N ARG A 56 18.31 -12.48 -6.90
CA ARG A 56 19.60 -13.05 -7.28
C ARG A 56 19.38 -13.88 -8.54
N ASP A 57 20.28 -13.74 -9.50
CA ASP A 57 20.46 -14.56 -10.70
C ASP A 57 19.21 -15.26 -11.26
N ALA A 58 18.94 -15.10 -12.54
CA ALA A 58 17.80 -15.72 -13.23
C ALA A 58 17.70 -17.24 -12.96
N ASP A 59 18.83 -17.91 -12.65
CA ASP A 59 18.89 -19.32 -12.28
C ASP A 59 18.44 -19.61 -10.85
N ASN A 60 18.38 -18.60 -9.97
CA ASN A 60 17.98 -18.73 -8.57
C ASN A 60 16.55 -18.24 -8.26
N ILE A 61 15.75 -17.91 -9.26
CA ILE A 61 14.30 -17.63 -9.08
C ILE A 61 13.60 -18.81 -8.35
N ARG A 62 14.17 -20.01 -8.39
CA ARG A 62 13.68 -21.17 -7.63
C ARG A 62 14.01 -21.10 -6.13
N ALA A 63 15.15 -20.53 -5.74
CA ALA A 63 15.54 -20.35 -4.34
C ALA A 63 14.70 -19.28 -3.61
N TRP A 64 14.08 -18.37 -4.34
CA TRP A 64 13.14 -17.37 -3.86
C TRP A 64 11.88 -17.95 -3.20
N ARG A 65 11.62 -19.23 -3.43
CA ARG A 65 10.37 -19.86 -3.00
C ARG A 65 10.37 -20.30 -1.55
N ASP A 66 11.54 -20.45 -0.92
CA ASP A 66 11.65 -21.14 0.36
C ASP A 66 12.30 -20.34 1.50
N THR A 67 12.87 -19.17 1.24
CA THR A 67 13.50 -18.39 2.31
C THR A 67 12.65 -17.17 2.63
N SER A 68 12.05 -17.17 3.80
CA SER A 68 11.36 -16.05 4.44
C SER A 68 12.19 -14.76 4.51
N GLN A 69 13.50 -14.87 4.36
CA GLN A 69 14.47 -13.77 4.43
C GLN A 69 14.48 -12.82 3.23
N ASP A 70 13.85 -13.18 2.11
CA ASP A 70 13.91 -12.41 0.86
C ASP A 70 12.59 -11.71 0.49
N ARG A 71 11.63 -11.68 1.41
CA ARG A 71 10.36 -11.01 1.16
C ARG A 71 10.49 -9.51 1.37
N LEU A 72 10.68 -8.81 0.28
CA LEU A 72 10.71 -7.35 0.25
C LEU A 72 9.27 -6.80 0.35
N TRP A 73 8.74 -6.76 1.56
CA TRP A 73 7.42 -6.18 1.82
C TRP A 73 7.38 -4.70 1.42
N VAL A 74 6.29 -4.28 0.78
CA VAL A 74 6.06 -2.89 0.37
C VAL A 74 4.96 -2.30 1.24
N GLY A 75 5.34 -1.33 2.08
CA GLY A 75 4.40 -0.56 2.89
C GLY A 75 3.96 0.76 2.25
N ASP A 76 4.58 1.14 1.14
CA ASP A 76 4.26 2.38 0.42
C ASP A 76 3.22 2.08 -0.64
N LEU A 77 1.98 2.46 -0.35
CA LEU A 77 0.78 2.11 -1.11
C LEU A 77 0.01 3.35 -1.55
N PHE A 78 -0.65 3.22 -2.70
CA PHE A 78 -1.54 4.23 -3.29
C PHE A 78 -2.90 3.60 -3.54
N LEU A 79 -3.94 4.17 -2.99
CA LEU A 79 -5.32 3.77 -3.19
C LEU A 79 -6.08 4.87 -3.89
N GLU A 80 -6.72 4.56 -5.01
CA GLU A 80 -7.51 5.54 -5.76
C GLU A 80 -8.83 4.95 -6.25
N ALA A 81 -9.84 5.79 -6.35
CA ALA A 81 -11.13 5.45 -6.91
C ALA A 81 -11.89 6.69 -7.38
N GLU A 82 -12.85 6.47 -8.27
CA GLU A 82 -13.92 7.43 -8.53
C GLU A 82 -15.06 7.22 -7.53
N VAL A 83 -15.45 8.28 -6.84
CA VAL A 83 -16.47 8.25 -5.78
C VAL A 83 -17.56 9.27 -6.05
N GLN A 84 -18.81 8.85 -5.91
CA GLN A 84 -19.97 9.74 -5.92
C GLN A 84 -20.71 9.62 -4.58
N PHE A 85 -20.76 10.72 -3.84
CA PHE A 85 -21.44 10.84 -2.55
C PHE A 85 -22.91 11.12 -2.77
N ALA A 86 -23.82 10.35 -2.16
CA ALA A 86 -25.26 10.54 -2.38
C ALA A 86 -25.80 11.76 -1.63
N SER A 87 -25.21 12.13 -0.48
CA SER A 87 -25.64 13.26 0.35
C SER A 87 -24.45 13.94 1.03
N SER A 88 -24.70 15.09 1.66
CA SER A 88 -23.71 15.80 2.47
C SER A 88 -23.26 15.04 3.73
N GLU A 89 -24.06 14.09 4.18
CA GLU A 89 -23.77 13.27 5.37
C GLU A 89 -23.02 11.97 5.04
N THR A 90 -22.83 11.68 3.74
CA THR A 90 -22.11 10.52 3.30
C THR A 90 -20.61 10.67 3.62
N GLU A 91 -20.02 9.66 4.25
CA GLU A 91 -18.58 9.57 4.47
C GLU A 91 -17.99 8.39 3.71
N VAL A 92 -16.84 8.63 3.10
CA VAL A 92 -16.02 7.57 2.47
C VAL A 92 -14.64 7.61 3.08
N VAL A 93 -14.14 6.46 3.51
CA VAL A 93 -12.84 6.32 4.16
C VAL A 93 -11.94 5.46 3.27
N PHE A 94 -10.77 5.99 2.91
CA PHE A 94 -9.69 5.19 2.35
C PHE A 94 -8.73 4.86 3.48
N GLU A 95 -8.41 3.58 3.63
CA GLU A 95 -7.51 3.08 4.68
C GLU A 95 -6.35 2.32 4.05
N LEU A 96 -5.13 2.59 4.52
CA LEU A 96 -3.90 1.88 4.18
C LEU A 96 -3.21 1.44 5.46
N SER A 97 -2.64 0.22 5.46
CA SER A 97 -1.83 -0.26 6.57
C SER A 97 -0.35 0.07 6.36
N ARG A 98 0.39 0.16 7.44
CA ARG A 98 1.85 0.10 7.48
C ARG A 98 2.30 -0.39 8.84
N GLY A 99 2.72 -1.65 8.90
CA GLY A 99 3.14 -2.27 10.14
C GLY A 99 2.00 -2.36 11.16
N VAL A 100 2.25 -1.84 12.35
CA VAL A 100 1.27 -1.84 13.46
C VAL A 100 0.18 -0.79 13.29
N ASN A 101 0.29 0.09 12.32
CA ASN A 101 -0.61 1.21 12.15
C ASN A 101 -1.50 1.05 10.93
N ARG A 102 -2.66 1.69 10.99
CA ARG A 102 -3.52 1.96 9.84
C ARG A 102 -3.72 3.45 9.72
N PHE A 103 -3.67 3.93 8.49
CA PHE A 103 -3.85 5.34 8.17
C PHE A 103 -5.10 5.51 7.36
N GLN A 104 -5.89 6.53 7.67
CA GLN A 104 -7.17 6.81 7.03
C GLN A 104 -7.20 8.21 6.46
N ALA A 105 -7.75 8.35 5.26
CA ALA A 105 -8.27 9.59 4.72
C ALA A 105 -9.81 9.50 4.72
N GLN A 106 -10.46 10.30 5.53
CA GLN A 106 -11.92 10.40 5.64
C GLN A 106 -12.40 11.55 4.76
N PHE A 107 -13.19 11.23 3.74
CA PHE A 107 -13.74 12.17 2.78
C PHE A 107 -15.22 12.38 3.06
N THR A 108 -15.60 13.63 3.23
CA THR A 108 -17.00 14.08 3.25
C THR A 108 -17.15 15.25 2.28
N PRO A 109 -18.36 15.55 1.79
CA PRO A 109 -18.59 16.79 1.06
C PRO A 109 -18.09 18.00 1.83
N GLY A 110 -17.17 18.75 1.22
CA GLY A 110 -16.56 19.96 1.79
C GLY A 110 -15.34 19.73 2.69
N ARG A 111 -14.98 18.48 3.07
CA ARG A 111 -13.90 18.23 4.03
C ARG A 111 -13.17 16.93 3.79
N VAL A 112 -11.86 16.92 4.08
CA VAL A 112 -11.05 15.70 4.20
C VAL A 112 -10.25 15.74 5.49
N THR A 113 -10.20 14.60 6.20
CA THR A 113 -9.52 14.46 7.48
C THR A 113 -8.59 13.26 7.44
N LEU A 114 -7.37 13.41 7.96
CA LEU A 114 -6.43 12.29 8.13
C LEU A 114 -6.53 11.74 9.54
N ARG A 115 -6.33 10.43 9.67
CA ARG A 115 -6.26 9.74 10.96
C ARG A 115 -5.18 8.67 10.94
N ARG A 116 -4.59 8.44 12.08
CA ARG A 116 -3.77 7.27 12.39
C ARG A 116 -4.53 6.41 13.39
N ILE A 117 -4.61 5.10 13.14
CA ILE A 117 -5.24 4.12 14.02
C ILE A 117 -4.15 3.19 14.55
N GLY A 118 -4.12 3.00 15.87
CA GLY A 118 -3.10 2.21 16.55
C GLY A 118 -2.16 3.07 17.38
N LYS A 119 -0.94 2.58 17.59
CA LYS A 119 0.08 3.29 18.37
C LYS A 119 0.41 4.65 17.75
N GLY A 120 0.51 5.71 18.54
CA GLY A 120 0.82 7.07 18.08
C GLY A 120 -0.35 7.80 17.41
N ALA A 121 -1.59 7.34 17.62
CA ALA A 121 -2.79 7.99 17.10
C ALA A 121 -3.02 9.37 17.75
N GLU A 122 -2.73 9.51 19.04
CA GLU A 122 -2.90 10.76 19.78
C GLU A 122 -1.94 11.83 19.30
N GLU A 123 -0.66 11.47 19.10
CA GLU A 123 0.38 12.38 18.63
C GLU A 123 0.14 12.83 17.19
N PHE A 124 -0.43 11.96 16.37
CA PHE A 124 -0.80 12.31 14.99
C PHE A 124 -2.00 13.25 14.93
N GLY A 125 -2.91 13.12 15.89
CA GLY A 125 -4.15 13.88 15.94
C GLY A 125 -5.09 13.59 14.76
N THR A 126 -5.86 14.60 14.35
CA THR A 126 -6.84 14.51 13.26
C THR A 126 -6.78 15.73 12.35
N PRO A 127 -5.67 15.93 11.62
CA PRO A 127 -5.55 17.08 10.75
C PRO A 127 -6.64 17.06 9.67
N SER A 128 -7.27 18.22 9.44
CA SER A 128 -8.42 18.35 8.57
C SER A 128 -8.29 19.56 7.64
N ARG A 129 -8.77 19.44 6.41
CA ARG A 129 -8.74 20.51 5.40
C ARG A 129 -10.08 20.62 4.69
N PRO A 130 -10.50 21.84 4.33
CA PRO A 130 -11.62 22.03 3.43
C PRO A 130 -11.28 21.46 2.04
N CYS A 131 -12.27 20.93 1.35
CA CYS A 131 -12.11 20.41 0.00
C CYS A 131 -13.30 20.70 -0.90
N ARG A 132 -13.18 20.36 -2.19
CA ARG A 132 -14.20 20.67 -3.21
C ARG A 132 -15.17 19.52 -3.48
N ILE A 133 -15.18 18.49 -2.67
CA ILE A 133 -16.12 17.38 -2.81
C ILE A 133 -17.55 17.91 -2.63
N GLN A 134 -18.43 17.56 -3.57
CA GLN A 134 -19.83 17.91 -3.55
C GLN A 134 -20.70 16.66 -3.67
N ALA A 135 -21.78 16.62 -2.91
CA ALA A 135 -22.77 15.55 -3.04
C ALA A 135 -23.39 15.56 -4.44
N GLY A 136 -23.69 14.37 -4.96
CA GLY A 136 -24.23 14.18 -6.31
C GLY A 136 -23.19 14.22 -7.43
N GLN A 137 -22.01 14.78 -7.22
CA GLN A 137 -20.92 14.81 -8.20
C GLN A 137 -19.97 13.63 -8.03
N ARG A 138 -19.33 13.27 -9.13
CA ARG A 138 -18.27 12.26 -9.14
C ARG A 138 -16.93 12.95 -8.95
N HIS A 139 -16.12 12.40 -8.04
CA HIS A 139 -14.78 12.88 -7.73
C HIS A 139 -13.77 11.75 -7.86
N HIS A 140 -12.58 12.04 -8.37
CA HIS A 140 -11.45 11.13 -8.35
C HIS A 140 -10.65 11.39 -7.07
N LEU A 141 -10.65 10.41 -6.18
CA LEU A 141 -9.96 10.48 -4.90
C LEU A 141 -8.74 9.58 -4.93
N ARG A 142 -7.63 10.07 -4.37
CA ARG A 142 -6.42 9.28 -4.17
C ARG A 142 -5.88 9.53 -2.76
N PHE A 143 -5.46 8.45 -2.13
CA PHE A 143 -4.79 8.46 -0.84
C PHE A 143 -3.53 7.60 -0.93
N ALA A 144 -2.40 8.12 -0.44
CA ALA A 144 -1.14 7.39 -0.43
C ALA A 144 -0.44 7.53 0.90
N ASN A 145 0.31 6.49 1.24
CA ASN A 145 1.27 6.47 2.33
C ASN A 145 2.64 6.18 1.72
N VAL A 146 3.52 7.16 1.69
CA VAL A 146 4.86 7.07 1.09
C VAL A 146 5.85 7.83 1.95
N ASP A 147 7.01 7.24 2.23
CA ASP A 147 8.10 7.86 2.98
C ASP A 147 7.65 8.46 4.33
N ALA A 148 6.86 7.70 5.09
CA ALA A 148 6.32 8.13 6.38
C ALA A 148 5.49 9.42 6.31
N ARG A 149 4.82 9.62 5.19
CA ARG A 149 3.94 10.76 4.95
C ARG A 149 2.66 10.33 4.24
N LEU A 150 1.55 10.94 4.64
CA LEU A 150 0.25 10.75 4.01
C LEU A 150 0.00 11.82 2.94
N TRP A 151 -0.52 11.36 1.82
CA TRP A 151 -0.79 12.20 0.67
C TRP A 151 -2.23 12.04 0.23
N VAL A 152 -2.91 13.13 -0.07
CA VAL A 152 -4.30 13.13 -0.57
C VAL A 152 -4.40 13.98 -1.83
N TRP A 153 -5.12 13.45 -2.82
CA TRP A 153 -5.51 14.21 -4.02
C TRP A 153 -7.02 14.08 -4.23
N ILE A 154 -7.62 15.16 -4.67
CA ILE A 154 -9.03 15.25 -5.06
C ILE A 154 -9.06 15.88 -6.46
N ASP A 155 -9.58 15.16 -7.44
CA ASP A 155 -9.66 15.56 -8.85
C ASP A 155 -8.29 16.01 -9.40
N GLY A 156 -7.26 15.21 -9.13
CA GLY A 156 -5.89 15.45 -9.55
C GLY A 156 -5.14 16.56 -8.81
N ARG A 157 -5.79 17.25 -7.87
CA ARG A 157 -5.18 18.33 -7.06
C ARG A 157 -4.81 17.82 -5.69
N ARG A 158 -3.56 18.03 -5.30
CA ARG A 158 -3.08 17.69 -3.97
C ARG A 158 -3.73 18.58 -2.91
N VAL A 159 -4.19 17.96 -1.84
CA VAL A 159 -4.61 18.66 -0.62
C VAL A 159 -3.38 18.82 0.28
N ASP A 160 -3.04 20.05 0.62
CA ASP A 160 -1.85 20.33 1.42
C ASP A 160 -2.18 20.28 2.93
N PHE A 161 -1.65 19.28 3.60
CA PHE A 161 -1.69 19.12 5.05
C PHE A 161 -0.43 19.65 5.74
N GLY A 162 0.59 20.09 4.95
CA GLY A 162 1.86 20.53 5.52
C GLY A 162 2.56 19.42 6.32
N PRO A 163 3.28 19.77 7.41
CA PRO A 163 3.96 18.80 8.25
C PRO A 163 3.03 17.89 9.04
N GLU A 164 1.74 18.24 9.22
CA GLU A 164 0.76 17.44 9.94
C GLU A 164 0.45 16.09 9.25
N ALA A 165 0.83 15.94 7.98
CA ALA A 165 0.72 14.67 7.27
C ALA A 165 1.90 13.72 7.51
N ASN A 166 2.97 14.17 8.14
CA ASN A 166 4.13 13.34 8.46
C ASN A 166 3.88 12.55 9.75
N TYR A 167 4.47 11.37 9.83
CA TYR A 167 4.44 10.58 11.05
C TYR A 167 5.79 9.89 11.27
N LEU A 168 6.08 9.58 12.52
CA LEU A 168 7.22 8.72 12.83
C LEU A 168 6.77 7.27 12.70
N PRO A 169 7.46 6.46 11.88
CA PRO A 169 7.26 5.02 11.91
C PRO A 169 7.49 4.51 13.33
N MET A 170 6.55 3.73 13.85
CA MET A 170 6.74 3.07 15.13
C MET A 170 7.27 1.66 14.89
N GLU A 171 8.32 1.32 15.59
CA GLU A 171 8.76 -0.06 15.66
C GLU A 171 7.73 -0.89 16.43
N PRO A 172 7.41 -2.08 15.91
CA PRO A 172 6.47 -2.96 16.58
C PRO A 172 7.07 -3.52 17.87
N GLY A 173 6.19 -3.74 18.84
CA GLY A 173 6.53 -4.59 19.97
C GLY A 173 6.45 -6.08 19.58
N PRO A 174 6.95 -6.96 20.45
CA PRO A 174 6.87 -8.41 20.25
C PRO A 174 5.44 -8.92 20.00
N GLU A 175 4.44 -8.23 20.55
CA GLU A 175 3.02 -8.55 20.42
C GLU A 175 2.40 -8.16 19.08
N ASP A 176 3.09 -7.33 18.30
CA ASP A 176 2.57 -6.78 17.05
C ASP A 176 2.97 -7.62 15.83
N GLN A 177 3.75 -8.68 16.01
CA GLN A 177 4.27 -9.49 14.92
C GLN A 177 3.22 -10.44 14.35
N ALA A 178 3.13 -10.52 13.04
CA ALA A 178 2.21 -11.44 12.34
C ALA A 178 2.78 -12.85 12.20
N ASP A 179 4.08 -12.98 12.15
CA ASP A 179 4.78 -14.26 12.05
C ASP A 179 5.96 -14.36 13.05
N PRO A 180 6.41 -15.58 13.36
CA PRO A 180 7.52 -15.80 14.28
C PRO A 180 8.84 -15.19 13.82
N GLU A 181 8.97 -14.86 12.56
CA GLU A 181 10.17 -14.30 11.95
C GLU A 181 10.19 -12.76 11.97
N GLY A 182 9.08 -12.12 12.39
CA GLY A 182 9.04 -10.69 12.70
C GLY A 182 9.05 -9.73 11.52
N TRP A 183 8.87 -10.23 10.29
CA TRP A 183 9.03 -9.43 9.09
C TRP A 183 7.72 -8.86 8.52
N VAL A 184 6.59 -9.43 8.87
CA VAL A 184 5.29 -9.06 8.29
C VAL A 184 4.23 -8.92 9.36
N TYR A 185 3.55 -7.80 9.37
CA TYR A 185 2.52 -7.47 10.34
C TYR A 185 1.14 -7.96 9.90
N ALA A 186 0.31 -8.33 10.87
CA ALA A 186 -1.05 -8.82 10.60
C ALA A 186 -1.87 -7.82 9.77
N ASN A 187 -1.74 -6.52 10.03
CA ASN A 187 -2.44 -5.50 9.26
C ASN A 187 -2.07 -5.54 7.77
N ASP A 188 -0.77 -5.71 7.45
CA ASP A 188 -0.26 -5.67 6.07
C ASP A 188 -0.61 -6.93 5.27
N VAL A 189 -0.96 -8.01 5.96
CA VAL A 189 -1.45 -9.25 5.34
C VAL A 189 -2.96 -9.25 5.21
N GLU A 190 -3.66 -8.94 6.31
CA GLU A 190 -5.11 -9.09 6.39
C GLU A 190 -5.86 -7.91 5.79
N ARG A 191 -5.32 -6.71 5.89
CA ARG A 191 -5.99 -5.45 5.55
C ARG A 191 -5.05 -4.40 5.00
N PRO A 192 -4.22 -4.69 3.97
CA PRO A 192 -3.26 -3.71 3.44
C PRO A 192 -3.93 -2.46 2.90
N ALA A 193 -5.14 -2.59 2.35
CA ALA A 193 -5.96 -1.47 1.88
C ALA A 193 -7.44 -1.76 2.06
N SER A 194 -8.22 -0.74 2.41
CA SER A 194 -9.67 -0.85 2.59
C SER A 194 -10.38 0.43 2.18
N ILE A 195 -11.66 0.29 1.79
CA ILE A 195 -12.59 1.41 1.61
C ILE A 195 -13.79 1.17 2.51
N GLY A 196 -14.08 2.16 3.37
CA GLY A 196 -15.25 2.20 4.21
C GLY A 196 -16.26 3.23 3.71
N VAL A 197 -17.54 2.94 3.80
CA VAL A 197 -18.62 3.86 3.45
C VAL A 197 -19.61 3.92 4.59
N LYS A 198 -19.90 5.12 5.07
CA LYS A 198 -21.03 5.44 5.94
C LYS A 198 -22.05 6.23 5.13
N GLY A 199 -23.31 5.80 5.15
CA GLY A 199 -24.35 6.34 4.27
C GLY A 199 -24.32 5.65 2.89
N LYS A 200 -24.58 6.41 1.82
CA LYS A 200 -24.66 5.87 0.45
C LYS A 200 -23.66 6.53 -0.49
N ALA A 201 -22.78 5.75 -1.09
CA ALA A 201 -21.85 6.19 -2.13
C ALA A 201 -21.76 5.17 -3.26
N THR A 202 -21.36 5.64 -4.44
CA THR A 202 -20.95 4.77 -5.55
C THR A 202 -19.45 4.89 -5.70
N VAL A 203 -18.75 3.73 -5.65
CA VAL A 203 -17.31 3.63 -5.85
C VAL A 203 -17.05 2.88 -7.15
N ARG A 204 -16.18 3.42 -8.01
CA ARG A 204 -15.79 2.84 -9.30
C ARG A 204 -14.29 2.99 -9.52
N HIS A 205 -13.74 2.21 -10.45
CA HIS A 205 -12.34 2.28 -10.88
C HIS A 205 -11.37 2.24 -9.68
N LEU A 206 -11.64 1.31 -8.78
CA LEU A 206 -10.79 1.10 -7.61
C LEU A 206 -9.44 0.52 -8.07
N VAL A 207 -8.36 1.23 -7.78
CA VAL A 207 -6.99 0.83 -8.08
C VAL A 207 -6.15 0.90 -6.81
N LEU A 208 -5.40 -0.16 -6.55
CA LEU A 208 -4.35 -0.19 -5.54
C LEU A 208 -3.01 -0.36 -6.27
N SER A 209 -2.12 0.60 -6.07
CA SER A 209 -0.76 0.58 -6.57
C SER A 209 0.23 0.54 -5.41
N ARG A 210 1.39 -0.03 -5.63
CA ARG A 210 2.51 -0.04 -4.70
C ARG A 210 3.69 0.72 -5.28
N ASP A 211 4.57 1.17 -4.42
CA ASP A 211 5.86 1.68 -4.87
C ASP A 211 6.79 0.54 -5.34
N ILE A 212 7.76 0.88 -6.18
CA ILE A 212 8.85 0.02 -6.59
C ILE A 212 10.12 0.67 -6.08
N TYR A 213 10.82 0.02 -5.17
CA TYR A 213 12.09 0.50 -4.65
C TYR A 213 13.24 -0.37 -5.11
N TYR A 214 14.41 0.25 -5.19
CA TYR A 214 15.63 -0.41 -5.62
C TYR A 214 16.42 -0.85 -4.40
N THR A 215 16.95 -2.06 -4.44
CA THR A 215 17.82 -2.59 -3.40
C THR A 215 19.26 -2.62 -3.90
N SER A 216 20.22 -2.47 -2.98
CA SER A 216 21.63 -2.66 -3.30
C SER A 216 21.90 -4.11 -3.70
N ALA A 217 22.69 -4.32 -4.77
CA ALA A 217 23.08 -5.66 -5.25
C ALA A 217 24.05 -6.39 -4.30
N ARG A 218 24.52 -5.73 -3.24
CA ARG A 218 25.53 -6.28 -2.36
C ARG A 218 24.91 -7.27 -1.37
N LEU A 219 25.47 -8.46 -1.39
CA LEU A 219 25.16 -9.53 -0.43
C LEU A 219 25.69 -9.21 0.97
N PRO A 220 25.05 -9.71 2.04
CA PRO A 220 25.67 -9.71 3.36
C PRO A 220 27.08 -10.33 3.29
N PRO A 221 28.09 -9.80 4.02
CA PRO A 221 27.94 -8.94 5.20
C PRO A 221 28.08 -7.42 4.97
N ASP A 222 28.08 -6.92 3.74
CA ASP A 222 28.51 -5.55 3.45
C ASP A 222 27.34 -4.59 3.16
N PHE A 223 26.31 -4.63 3.98
CA PHE A 223 25.24 -3.59 3.97
C PHE A 223 25.69 -2.23 4.52
N SER A 224 26.96 -2.12 4.96
CA SER A 224 27.44 -0.93 5.66
C SER A 224 27.79 0.24 4.74
N GLN A 225 27.82 0.03 3.43
CA GLN A 225 28.18 1.08 2.49
C GLN A 225 27.06 1.31 1.48
N PRO A 226 26.35 2.46 1.54
CA PRO A 226 25.40 2.82 0.51
C PRO A 226 26.14 3.04 -0.82
N ASP A 227 25.55 2.55 -1.92
CA ASP A 227 26.02 2.91 -3.26
C ASP A 227 25.69 4.39 -3.49
N VAL A 228 26.73 5.20 -3.62
CA VAL A 228 26.58 6.64 -3.85
C VAL A 228 26.83 6.93 -5.33
N TYR A 229 25.81 7.43 -6.00
CA TYR A 229 25.89 7.86 -7.39
C TYR A 229 25.96 9.38 -7.44
N TYR A 230 27.06 9.91 -7.99
CA TYR A 230 27.22 11.33 -8.21
C TYR A 230 26.65 11.71 -9.58
N VAL A 231 25.47 12.30 -9.58
CA VAL A 231 24.84 12.81 -10.81
C VAL A 231 25.27 14.26 -11.02
N GLN A 232 25.98 14.53 -12.11
CA GLN A 232 26.42 15.88 -12.44
C GLN A 232 25.24 16.76 -12.88
N PRO A 233 25.33 18.10 -12.75
CA PRO A 233 24.31 19.01 -13.26
C PRO A 233 24.03 18.77 -14.75
N GLY A 234 22.75 18.65 -15.10
CA GLY A 234 22.30 18.35 -16.45
C GLY A 234 22.34 16.88 -16.87
N HIS A 235 22.73 15.98 -15.96
CA HIS A 235 22.69 14.54 -16.18
C HIS A 235 21.57 13.88 -15.33
N TYR A 236 21.16 12.70 -15.73
CA TYR A 236 20.11 11.92 -15.06
C TYR A 236 20.62 10.50 -14.81
N LEU A 237 20.35 9.96 -13.62
CA LEU A 237 20.53 8.55 -13.36
C LEU A 237 19.26 7.83 -13.87
N CYS A 238 19.44 6.99 -14.89
CA CYS A 238 18.36 6.15 -15.41
C CYS A 238 18.54 4.74 -14.88
N LEU A 239 17.49 4.21 -14.27
CA LEU A 239 17.43 2.83 -13.81
C LEU A 239 16.40 2.07 -14.67
N GLY A 240 16.65 0.78 -14.91
CA GLY A 240 15.74 -0.04 -15.71
C GLY A 240 14.41 -0.27 -15.00
N ASP A 241 13.31 -0.23 -15.74
CA ASP A 241 11.95 -0.48 -15.24
C ASP A 241 11.68 -1.98 -14.99
N ASN A 242 12.42 -2.85 -15.66
CA ASN A 242 12.40 -4.30 -15.46
C ASN A 242 13.66 -4.74 -14.70
N SER A 243 13.71 -4.39 -13.45
CA SER A 243 14.90 -4.52 -12.61
C SER A 243 15.37 -5.97 -12.41
N ALA A 244 14.48 -6.94 -12.51
CA ALA A 244 14.85 -8.35 -12.40
C ALA A 244 15.62 -8.87 -13.64
N GLN A 245 15.62 -8.13 -14.75
CA GLN A 245 16.24 -8.50 -16.02
C GLN A 245 17.12 -7.40 -16.62
N SER A 246 17.23 -6.26 -15.97
CA SER A 246 18.11 -5.17 -16.40
C SER A 246 19.54 -5.47 -15.98
N SER A 247 20.45 -5.55 -16.94
CA SER A 247 21.90 -5.74 -16.74
C SER A 247 22.62 -4.39 -16.80
#